data_27ba1cabc6f3b27a5129ed1fb4944e68
#
_entry.id   27ba1cabc6f3b27a5129ed1fb4944e68
#
_cell.length_a   1.000
_cell.length_b   1.000
_cell.length_c   1.000
_cell.angle_alpha   90.00
_cell.angle_beta   90.00
_cell.angle_gamma   90.00
#
_symmetry.space_group_name_H-M   'P 1'
#
loop_
_entity.id
_entity.type
_entity.pdbx_description
1 polymer ?
#
loop_
_entity_poly.entity_id
_entity_poly.type
_entity_poly.pdbx_seq_one_letter_code
_entity_poly.pdbx_strand_id
1 'polypeptide(L)'
;SANYPLGNYPLSAMCIHLDYKINNHWQLQYSLYNGLAHKVFEKGNNVFSICPSQEGIFNISELSYQQNRTYHGLYSGGFTIHNRLYSNNENGEQTLEEKKINFSGWFYLEQCLFKKNQKEINLLAQYSANLSINMGCKRYTGFGVTLSNIVFSSKENTLGTFINCARYTYGREVSYELTWKICMKKNFNLQPAFHLINNKEGTFSIGMLRASYT
;
A
#
# COMPACT_ATOMS: atom_id res chain seq x y z
N SER A 1 0.82 1.20 -4.53
CA SER A 1 -0.35 0.30 -4.52
C SER A 1 -0.01 -0.96 -5.31
N ALA A 2 -0.26 -2.16 -4.75
CA ALA A 2 0.00 -3.44 -5.41
C ALA A 2 -0.82 -3.64 -6.70
N ASN A 3 -1.85 -2.84 -6.90
CA ASN A 3 -2.74 -2.94 -8.05
C ASN A 3 -2.28 -2.11 -9.26
N TYR A 4 -1.27 -1.28 -9.09
CA TYR A 4 -0.72 -0.49 -10.16
C TYR A 4 0.81 -0.48 -10.07
N PRO A 5 1.54 -0.69 -11.17
CA PRO A 5 2.99 -0.63 -11.20
C PRO A 5 3.46 0.82 -11.03
N LEU A 6 3.49 1.28 -9.79
CA LEU A 6 4.10 2.56 -9.47
C LEU A 6 5.60 2.45 -9.67
N GLY A 7 6.18 3.50 -10.25
CA GLY A 7 7.62 3.63 -10.30
C GLY A 7 8.22 3.55 -8.88
N ASN A 8 9.09 2.57 -8.68
CA ASN A 8 9.89 2.47 -7.47
C ASN A 8 11.28 3.03 -7.75
N TYR A 9 11.97 3.46 -6.68
CA TYR A 9 13.37 3.84 -6.84
C TYR A 9 14.12 2.79 -7.69
N PRO A 10 14.86 3.18 -8.70
CA PRO A 10 15.29 4.54 -9.05
C PRO A 10 14.38 5.30 -10.03
N LEU A 11 13.17 4.81 -10.32
CA LEU A 11 12.21 5.47 -11.21
C LEU A 11 11.57 6.66 -10.50
N SER A 12 11.67 7.83 -11.09
CA SER A 12 11.05 9.05 -10.55
C SER A 12 10.34 9.82 -11.65
N ALA A 13 9.26 10.51 -11.30
CA ALA A 13 8.55 11.43 -12.18
C ALA A 13 8.29 12.73 -11.42
N MET A 14 8.26 13.85 -12.13
CA MET A 14 7.83 15.11 -11.54
C MET A 14 6.37 15.03 -11.13
N CYS A 15 6.06 15.58 -9.96
CA CYS A 15 4.69 15.65 -9.49
C CYS A 15 4.37 17.01 -8.87
N ILE A 16 3.08 17.34 -8.90
CA ILE A 16 2.47 18.38 -8.07
C ILE A 16 1.65 17.64 -7.03
N HIS A 17 1.93 17.92 -5.75
CA HIS A 17 1.21 17.34 -4.64
C HIS A 17 0.47 18.43 -3.87
N LEU A 18 -0.80 18.16 -3.57
CA LEU A 18 -1.66 18.99 -2.75
C LEU A 18 -2.13 18.15 -1.55
N ASP A 19 -1.88 18.68 -0.36
CA ASP A 19 -2.42 18.16 0.89
C ASP A 19 -3.32 19.24 1.50
N TYR A 20 -4.61 18.96 1.60
CA TYR A 20 -5.61 19.90 2.05
C TYR A 20 -6.42 19.35 3.22
N LYS A 21 -6.24 19.96 4.39
CA LYS A 21 -7.05 19.68 5.58
C LYS A 21 -8.37 20.44 5.48
N ILE A 22 -9.45 19.73 5.15
CA ILE A 22 -10.80 20.30 5.07
C ILE A 22 -11.26 20.73 6.48
N ASN A 23 -10.97 19.90 7.48
CA ASN A 23 -11.19 20.20 8.91
C ASN A 23 -10.33 19.24 9.77
N ASN A 24 -10.60 19.18 11.09
CA ASN A 24 -9.85 18.32 12.03
C ASN A 24 -10.05 16.82 11.82
N HIS A 25 -10.97 16.41 10.93
CA HIS A 25 -11.31 15.01 10.68
C HIS A 25 -11.07 14.61 9.23
N TRP A 26 -11.22 15.53 8.29
CA TRP A 26 -11.15 15.25 6.86
C TRP A 26 -9.90 15.85 6.22
N GLN A 27 -9.21 15.05 5.46
CA GLN A 27 -8.03 15.42 4.68
C GLN A 27 -8.17 14.91 3.24
N LEU A 28 -7.90 15.78 2.28
CA LEU A 28 -7.83 15.46 0.87
C LEU A 28 -6.38 15.53 0.42
N GLN A 29 -5.91 14.47 -0.22
CA GLN A 29 -4.61 14.43 -0.87
C GLN A 29 -4.79 14.22 -2.36
N TYR A 30 -4.06 15.00 -3.13
CA TYR A 30 -4.09 14.96 -4.59
C TYR A 30 -2.68 15.03 -5.13
N SER A 31 -2.35 14.14 -6.03
CA SER A 31 -1.05 14.14 -6.70
C SER A 31 -1.23 13.96 -8.19
N LEU A 32 -0.58 14.83 -8.95
CA LEU A 32 -0.55 14.77 -10.40
C LEU A 32 0.90 14.59 -10.85
N TYR A 33 1.15 13.51 -11.56
CA TYR A 33 2.45 13.14 -12.07
C TYR A 33 2.51 13.34 -13.57
N ASN A 34 3.68 13.75 -14.05
CA ASN A 34 4.02 13.73 -15.48
C ASN A 34 4.27 12.27 -15.91
N GLY A 35 3.20 11.50 -16.04
CA GLY A 35 3.25 10.11 -16.37
C GLY A 35 3.91 9.21 -15.31
N LEU A 36 4.32 8.04 -15.74
CA LEU A 36 5.18 7.14 -14.99
C LEU A 36 6.46 6.92 -15.79
N ALA A 37 7.60 7.20 -15.19
CA ALA A 37 8.88 6.96 -15.83
C ALA A 37 9.01 5.46 -16.16
N HIS A 38 9.08 5.12 -17.43
CA HIS A 38 9.19 3.74 -17.93
C HIS A 38 10.61 3.39 -18.34
N LYS A 39 11.47 4.40 -18.45
CA LYS A 39 12.87 4.25 -18.86
C LYS A 39 13.80 4.61 -17.70
N VAL A 40 14.61 3.65 -17.29
CA VAL A 40 15.58 3.80 -16.21
C VAL A 40 16.96 3.91 -16.82
N PHE A 41 17.71 4.93 -16.42
CA PHE A 41 19.14 5.07 -16.76
C PHE A 41 19.47 5.05 -18.26
N GLU A 42 18.52 5.27 -19.14
CA GLU A 42 18.83 5.50 -20.54
C GLU A 42 19.60 6.81 -20.71
N LYS A 43 20.62 6.76 -21.54
CA LYS A 43 21.45 7.94 -21.86
C LYS A 43 20.57 9.03 -22.45
N GLY A 44 20.47 10.18 -21.77
CA GLY A 44 19.62 11.30 -22.18
C GLY A 44 18.26 11.38 -21.49
N ASN A 45 17.90 10.46 -20.60
CA ASN A 45 16.72 10.60 -19.77
C ASN A 45 16.91 11.73 -18.75
N ASN A 46 16.05 12.72 -18.85
CA ASN A 46 16.01 13.84 -17.93
C ASN A 46 14.74 13.71 -17.07
N VAL A 47 14.92 13.58 -15.75
CA VAL A 47 13.80 13.54 -14.78
C VAL A 47 12.89 14.78 -14.83
N PHE A 48 13.38 15.87 -15.39
CA PHE A 48 12.61 17.09 -15.64
C PHE A 48 11.94 17.12 -17.04
N SER A 49 12.10 16.08 -17.82
CA SER A 49 11.44 15.97 -19.13
C SER A 49 9.93 15.78 -18.93
N ILE A 50 9.14 16.68 -19.45
CA ILE A 50 7.68 16.61 -19.45
C ILE A 50 7.20 16.07 -20.78
N CYS A 51 6.90 14.78 -20.84
CA CYS A 51 6.51 14.07 -22.06
C CYS A 51 5.11 13.41 -21.94
N PRO A 52 4.01 14.17 -21.75
CA PRO A 52 2.67 13.59 -21.55
C PRO A 52 2.18 12.80 -22.77
N SER A 53 2.70 13.10 -23.96
CA SER A 53 2.39 12.37 -25.18
C SER A 53 2.95 10.95 -25.19
N GLN A 54 4.05 10.70 -24.48
CA GLN A 54 4.69 9.38 -24.39
C GLN A 54 4.32 8.66 -23.09
N GLU A 55 4.49 9.32 -21.95
CA GLU A 55 4.32 8.72 -20.62
C GLU A 55 2.91 8.89 -20.04
N GLY A 56 2.11 9.74 -20.65
CA GLY A 56 0.77 10.06 -20.17
C GLY A 56 0.77 11.01 -18.97
N ILE A 57 -0.36 11.05 -18.29
CA ILE A 57 -0.56 11.78 -17.03
C ILE A 57 -1.13 10.79 -16.03
N PHE A 58 -0.51 10.72 -14.86
CA PHE A 58 -0.95 9.86 -13.77
C PHE A 58 -1.43 10.68 -12.58
N ASN A 59 -2.63 10.36 -12.11
CA ASN A 59 -3.26 11.01 -10.97
C ASN A 59 -3.46 10.02 -9.83
N ILE A 60 -3.27 10.51 -8.59
CA ILE A 60 -3.67 9.84 -7.34
C ILE A 60 -4.51 10.81 -6.54
N SER A 61 -5.67 10.36 -6.08
CA SER A 61 -6.54 11.12 -5.18
C SER A 61 -6.92 10.26 -4.00
N GLU A 62 -6.84 10.81 -2.80
CA GLU A 62 -7.22 10.13 -1.56
C GLU A 62 -8.00 11.07 -0.67
N LEU A 63 -9.10 10.59 -0.11
CA LEU A 63 -9.86 11.24 0.94
C LEU A 63 -9.75 10.40 2.21
N SER A 64 -9.30 11.02 3.29
CA SER A 64 -9.15 10.39 4.59
C SER A 64 -10.05 11.04 5.63
N TYR A 65 -10.64 10.20 6.47
CA TYR A 65 -11.40 10.62 7.66
C TYR A 65 -10.77 10.04 8.91
N GLN A 66 -10.41 10.90 9.86
CA GLN A 66 -9.86 10.52 11.16
C GLN A 66 -10.85 10.81 12.27
N GLN A 67 -11.26 9.78 12.98
CA GLN A 67 -12.09 9.90 14.18
C GLN A 67 -11.19 9.99 15.40
N ASN A 68 -11.19 11.15 16.06
CA ASN A 68 -10.36 11.44 17.24
C ASN A 68 -11.17 11.28 18.55
N ARG A 69 -11.77 10.11 18.77
CA ARG A 69 -12.50 9.77 20.00
C ARG A 69 -11.77 8.67 20.77
N THR A 70 -12.32 8.25 21.93
CA THR A 70 -11.77 7.15 22.73
C THR A 70 -11.54 5.90 21.87
N TYR A 71 -12.50 5.57 21.01
CA TYR A 71 -12.38 4.55 19.97
C TYR A 71 -12.03 5.26 18.66
N HIS A 72 -10.75 5.58 18.49
CA HIS A 72 -10.28 6.28 17.29
C HIS A 72 -10.37 5.38 16.05
N GLY A 73 -10.45 6.00 14.90
CA GLY A 73 -10.49 5.30 13.63
C GLY A 73 -9.88 6.13 12.52
N LEU A 74 -9.31 5.47 11.53
CA LEU A 74 -8.82 6.03 10.29
C LEU A 74 -9.50 5.31 9.13
N TYR A 75 -10.14 6.07 8.27
CA TYR A 75 -10.78 5.55 7.06
C TYR A 75 -10.24 6.35 5.89
N SER A 76 -9.68 5.67 4.92
CA SER A 76 -9.24 6.33 3.69
C SER A 76 -9.73 5.58 2.46
N GLY A 77 -10.01 6.33 1.43
CA GLY A 77 -10.38 5.79 0.14
C GLY A 77 -9.85 6.68 -0.97
N GLY A 78 -9.45 6.06 -2.05
CA GLY A 78 -8.86 6.80 -3.13
C GLY A 78 -8.90 6.05 -4.45
N PHE A 79 -8.44 6.74 -5.47
CA PHE A 79 -8.34 6.18 -6.80
C PHE A 79 -7.12 6.69 -7.53
N THR A 80 -6.70 5.95 -8.53
CA THR A 80 -5.70 6.38 -9.50
C THR A 80 -6.29 6.38 -10.90
N ILE A 81 -5.89 7.34 -11.70
CA ILE A 81 -6.17 7.41 -13.13
C ILE A 81 -4.87 7.63 -13.87
N HIS A 82 -4.61 6.81 -14.87
CA HIS A 82 -3.53 7.01 -15.82
C HIS A 82 -4.08 6.92 -17.24
N ASN A 83 -3.81 7.90 -18.09
CA ASN A 83 -4.30 7.91 -19.46
C ASN A 83 -3.44 7.08 -20.41
N ARG A 84 -2.64 6.18 -19.87
CA ARG A 84 -1.90 5.13 -20.58
C ARG A 84 -2.09 3.82 -19.85
N LEU A 85 -2.06 2.73 -20.58
CA LEU A 85 -2.13 1.37 -20.03
C LEU A 85 -0.80 0.68 -20.28
N TYR A 86 -0.22 0.11 -19.21
CA TYR A 86 0.92 -0.78 -19.38
C TYR A 86 0.44 -2.14 -19.90
N SER A 87 1.04 -2.60 -20.98
CA SER A 87 0.91 -3.98 -21.47
C SER A 87 2.30 -4.61 -21.58
N ASN A 88 2.36 -5.93 -21.45
CA ASN A 88 3.56 -6.68 -21.81
C ASN A 88 3.46 -7.05 -23.30
N ASN A 89 4.49 -6.76 -24.04
CA ASN A 89 4.65 -7.35 -25.38
C ASN A 89 5.07 -8.82 -25.25
N GLU A 90 5.08 -9.53 -26.36
CA GLU A 90 5.41 -10.97 -26.43
C GLU A 90 6.79 -11.30 -25.84
N ASN A 91 7.68 -10.33 -25.78
CA ASN A 91 9.03 -10.45 -25.20
C ASN A 91 9.07 -10.16 -23.67
N GLY A 92 7.94 -9.87 -23.04
CA GLY A 92 7.86 -9.56 -21.62
C GLY A 92 8.26 -8.12 -21.25
N GLU A 93 8.58 -7.27 -22.22
CA GLU A 93 8.88 -5.87 -22.01
C GLU A 93 7.59 -5.09 -21.74
N GLN A 94 7.64 -4.17 -20.79
CA GLN A 94 6.50 -3.29 -20.48
C GLN A 94 6.44 -2.16 -21.50
N THR A 95 5.32 -2.09 -22.20
CA THR A 95 5.02 -1.00 -23.13
C THR A 95 3.80 -0.22 -22.68
N LEU A 96 3.77 1.07 -22.98
CA LEU A 96 2.61 1.93 -22.76
C LEU A 96 1.70 1.89 -23.97
N GLU A 97 0.46 1.39 -23.79
CA GLU A 97 -0.54 1.45 -24.85
C GLU A 97 -1.16 2.86 -24.91
N GLU A 98 -1.15 3.44 -26.08
CA GLU A 98 -1.82 4.70 -26.34
C GLU A 98 -3.35 4.55 -26.26
N LYS A 99 -4.00 5.62 -25.79
CA LYS A 99 -5.48 5.76 -25.77
C LYS A 99 -6.26 4.81 -24.84
N LYS A 100 -5.60 4.06 -23.95
CA LYS A 100 -6.30 3.29 -22.94
C LYS A 100 -6.15 3.95 -21.56
N ILE A 101 -7.23 4.01 -20.82
CA ILE A 101 -7.25 4.57 -19.46
C ILE A 101 -7.11 3.42 -18.46
N ASN A 102 -6.16 3.57 -17.55
CA ASN A 102 -6.06 2.73 -16.38
C ASN A 102 -6.75 3.40 -15.20
N PHE A 103 -7.62 2.65 -14.54
CA PHE A 103 -8.32 3.08 -13.34
C PHE A 103 -8.18 2.03 -12.26
N SER A 104 -7.75 2.47 -11.08
CA SER A 104 -7.75 1.63 -9.88
C SER A 104 -8.25 2.41 -8.68
N GLY A 105 -8.79 1.69 -7.69
CA GLY A 105 -9.26 2.28 -6.46
C GLY A 105 -8.88 1.44 -5.25
N TRP A 106 -8.87 2.06 -4.08
CA TRP A 106 -8.63 1.40 -2.80
C TRP A 106 -9.47 1.98 -1.68
N PHE A 107 -9.60 1.17 -0.67
CA PHE A 107 -10.17 1.53 0.61
C PHE A 107 -9.31 0.94 1.73
N TYR A 108 -9.08 1.71 2.78
CA TYR A 108 -8.39 1.33 3.99
C TYR A 108 -9.22 1.73 5.21
N LEU A 109 -9.27 0.85 6.19
CA LEU A 109 -9.94 1.07 7.47
C LEU A 109 -9.03 0.60 8.60
N GLU A 110 -8.87 1.43 9.59
CA GLU A 110 -8.35 1.07 10.90
C GLU A 110 -9.33 1.57 11.96
N GLN A 111 -9.81 0.68 12.84
CA GLN A 111 -10.79 0.99 13.87
C GLN A 111 -10.38 0.42 15.20
N CYS A 112 -10.24 1.27 16.19
CA CYS A 112 -10.12 0.84 17.59
C CYS A 112 -11.45 0.26 18.06
N LEU A 113 -11.46 -1.05 18.35
CA LEU A 113 -12.63 -1.77 18.85
C LEU A 113 -12.70 -1.77 20.37
N PHE A 114 -11.55 -1.71 21.02
CA PHE A 114 -11.45 -1.74 22.47
C PHE A 114 -10.25 -0.91 22.93
N LYS A 115 -10.46 -0.07 23.94
CA LYS A 115 -9.41 0.68 24.61
C LYS A 115 -9.70 0.79 26.10
N LYS A 116 -8.77 0.31 26.91
CA LYS A 116 -8.80 0.44 28.38
C LYS A 116 -7.39 0.63 28.88
N ASN A 117 -7.13 1.79 29.49
CA ASN A 117 -5.78 2.22 29.87
C ASN A 117 -4.86 2.22 28.65
N GLN A 118 -3.76 1.47 28.72
CA GLN A 118 -2.79 1.31 27.62
C GLN A 118 -3.10 0.13 26.69
N LYS A 119 -4.13 -0.69 27.02
CA LYS A 119 -4.53 -1.86 26.22
C LYS A 119 -5.45 -1.43 25.12
N GLU A 120 -5.19 -1.92 23.91
CA GLU A 120 -5.94 -1.54 22.72
C GLU A 120 -6.07 -2.72 21.75
N ILE A 121 -7.24 -2.83 21.14
CA ILE A 121 -7.51 -3.77 20.05
C ILE A 121 -7.97 -2.97 18.85
N ASN A 122 -7.25 -3.07 17.73
CA ASN A 122 -7.62 -2.44 16.48
C ASN A 122 -7.93 -3.48 15.41
N LEU A 123 -8.96 -3.21 14.63
CA LEU A 123 -9.29 -3.91 13.40
C LEU A 123 -8.72 -3.14 12.22
N LEU A 124 -8.13 -3.87 11.26
CA LEU A 124 -7.65 -3.34 10.00
C LEU A 124 -8.36 -4.03 8.85
N ALA A 125 -8.77 -3.28 7.85
CA ALA A 125 -9.29 -3.83 6.60
C ALA A 125 -8.77 -3.04 5.42
N GLN A 126 -8.45 -3.74 4.33
CA GLN A 126 -7.97 -3.15 3.09
C GLN A 126 -8.66 -3.81 1.91
N TYR A 127 -9.02 -3.01 0.95
CA TYR A 127 -9.49 -3.49 -0.34
C TYR A 127 -8.91 -2.61 -1.44
N SER A 128 -8.49 -3.22 -2.53
CA SER A 128 -8.14 -2.49 -3.73
C SER A 128 -8.45 -3.30 -4.98
N ALA A 129 -8.77 -2.59 -6.06
CA ALA A 129 -9.06 -3.20 -7.35
C ALA A 129 -8.52 -2.34 -8.48
N ASN A 130 -7.99 -3.00 -9.50
CA ASN A 130 -7.73 -2.39 -10.78
C ASN A 130 -8.77 -2.88 -11.78
N LEU A 131 -9.51 -1.96 -12.36
CA LEU A 131 -10.64 -2.24 -13.26
C LEU A 131 -10.22 -2.35 -14.72
N SER A 132 -9.02 -1.93 -15.06
CA SER A 132 -8.59 -1.74 -16.45
C SER A 132 -7.50 -2.69 -16.90
N ILE A 133 -6.86 -3.43 -15.99
CA ILE A 133 -5.62 -4.13 -16.30
C ILE A 133 -5.79 -5.61 -16.60
N ASN A 134 -4.99 -6.05 -17.57
CA ASN A 134 -4.67 -7.45 -17.83
C ASN A 134 -3.37 -7.92 -17.16
N MET A 135 -2.73 -7.09 -16.34
CA MET A 135 -1.43 -7.37 -15.71
C MET A 135 -1.45 -7.07 -14.20
N GLY A 136 -0.59 -7.74 -13.46
CA GLY A 136 -0.39 -7.51 -12.03
C GLY A 136 -1.57 -7.95 -11.17
N CYS A 137 -1.73 -7.29 -10.04
CA CYS A 137 -2.77 -7.61 -9.07
C CYS A 137 -4.10 -6.93 -9.45
N LYS A 138 -5.09 -7.73 -9.84
CA LYS A 138 -6.43 -7.25 -10.18
C LYS A 138 -7.23 -6.83 -8.96
N ARG A 139 -7.14 -7.59 -7.88
CA ARG A 139 -7.85 -7.34 -6.63
C ARG A 139 -6.99 -7.72 -5.45
N TYR A 140 -7.06 -6.94 -4.40
CA TYR A 140 -6.44 -7.23 -3.12
C TYR A 140 -7.47 -7.02 -2.02
N THR A 141 -7.53 -7.95 -1.07
CA THR A 141 -8.36 -7.86 0.12
C THR A 141 -7.53 -8.30 1.30
N GLY A 142 -7.55 -7.55 2.37
CA GLY A 142 -6.81 -7.86 3.58
C GLY A 142 -7.59 -7.51 4.83
N PHE A 143 -7.44 -8.33 5.87
CA PHE A 143 -7.99 -8.13 7.20
C PHE A 143 -6.95 -8.44 8.25
N GLY A 144 -6.92 -7.65 9.30
CA GLY A 144 -6.00 -7.85 10.39
C GLY A 144 -6.54 -7.35 11.72
N VAL A 145 -5.88 -7.80 12.78
CA VAL A 145 -6.13 -7.35 14.15
C VAL A 145 -4.80 -7.05 14.80
N THR A 146 -4.72 -5.94 15.53
CA THR A 146 -3.59 -5.63 16.41
C THR A 146 -4.02 -5.59 17.85
N LEU A 147 -3.17 -6.12 18.71
CA LEU A 147 -3.35 -6.21 20.18
C LEU A 147 -2.19 -5.47 20.83
N SER A 148 -2.43 -4.24 21.28
CA SER A 148 -1.40 -3.43 21.94
C SER A 148 -1.46 -3.61 23.45
N ASN A 149 -0.31 -3.90 24.07
CA ASN A 149 -0.11 -4.05 25.53
C ASN A 149 -1.02 -5.11 26.20
N ILE A 150 -1.55 -6.07 25.44
CA ILE A 150 -2.42 -7.12 25.95
C ILE A 150 -1.60 -8.34 26.39
N VAL A 151 -0.60 -8.73 25.56
CA VAL A 151 0.19 -9.94 25.80
C VAL A 151 1.12 -9.77 27.00
N PHE A 152 1.81 -8.61 27.10
CA PHE A 152 2.63 -8.26 28.25
C PHE A 152 2.29 -6.85 28.72
N SER A 153 1.80 -6.75 29.96
CA SER A 153 1.39 -5.47 30.54
C SER A 153 2.57 -4.62 31.05
N SER A 154 3.76 -5.19 31.18
CA SER A 154 4.94 -4.53 31.75
C SER A 154 5.82 -3.79 30.73
N LYS A 155 5.59 -3.98 29.43
CA LYS A 155 6.34 -3.36 28.36
C LYS A 155 5.42 -3.00 27.20
N GLU A 156 5.72 -1.90 26.53
CA GLU A 156 5.03 -1.56 25.28
C GLU A 156 5.25 -2.66 24.25
N ASN A 157 4.18 -3.26 23.80
CA ASN A 157 4.22 -4.30 22.80
C ASN A 157 2.95 -4.29 21.96
N THR A 158 3.07 -4.73 20.70
CA THR A 158 1.94 -4.88 19.79
C THR A 158 2.08 -6.19 19.03
N LEU A 159 1.15 -7.08 19.26
CA LEU A 159 0.98 -8.30 18.46
C LEU A 159 0.00 -8.01 17.33
N GLY A 160 0.36 -8.33 16.11
CA GLY A 160 -0.47 -8.17 14.92
C GLY A 160 -0.62 -9.48 14.17
N THR A 161 -1.81 -9.73 13.68
CA THR A 161 -2.06 -10.80 12.71
C THR A 161 -2.82 -10.25 11.52
N PHE A 162 -2.47 -10.69 10.33
CA PHE A 162 -3.05 -10.22 9.09
C PHE A 162 -3.23 -11.37 8.12
N ILE A 163 -4.38 -11.40 7.44
CA ILE A 163 -4.66 -12.30 6.31
C ILE A 163 -4.96 -11.46 5.09
N ASN A 164 -4.34 -11.79 3.97
CA ASN A 164 -4.66 -11.13 2.72
C ASN A 164 -4.82 -12.12 1.57
N CYS A 165 -5.55 -11.67 0.57
CA CYS A 165 -5.78 -12.39 -0.67
C CYS A 165 -5.53 -11.44 -1.83
N ALA A 166 -4.54 -11.76 -2.65
CA ALA A 166 -4.25 -11.07 -3.89
C ALA A 166 -4.68 -11.93 -5.09
N ARG A 167 -5.41 -11.36 -6.02
CA ARG A 167 -5.80 -12.00 -7.27
C ARG A 167 -5.04 -11.36 -8.43
N TYR A 168 -4.11 -12.11 -8.97
CA TYR A 168 -3.33 -11.76 -10.14
C TYR A 168 -3.96 -12.30 -11.42
N THR A 169 -3.45 -11.89 -12.56
CA THR A 169 -3.85 -12.45 -13.87
C THR A 169 -3.49 -13.94 -13.99
N TYR A 170 -2.39 -14.35 -13.37
CA TYR A 170 -1.84 -15.70 -13.42
C TYR A 170 -2.28 -16.61 -12.25
N GLY A 171 -3.03 -16.09 -11.29
CA GLY A 171 -3.48 -16.91 -10.16
C GLY A 171 -3.89 -16.09 -8.93
N ARG A 172 -4.09 -16.82 -7.86
CA ARG A 172 -4.44 -16.29 -6.54
C ARG A 172 -3.31 -16.57 -5.56
N GLU A 173 -3.04 -15.61 -4.70
CA GLU A 173 -2.14 -15.73 -3.57
C GLU A 173 -2.89 -15.40 -2.28
N VAL A 174 -2.72 -16.22 -1.26
CA VAL A 174 -3.22 -15.97 0.09
C VAL A 174 -2.01 -15.94 1.01
N SER A 175 -1.89 -14.90 1.83
CA SER A 175 -0.84 -14.84 2.83
C SER A 175 -1.40 -14.58 4.23
N TYR A 176 -0.74 -15.19 5.19
CA TYR A 176 -0.97 -15.00 6.63
C TYR A 176 0.29 -14.38 7.21
N GLU A 177 0.12 -13.34 8.00
CA GLU A 177 1.20 -12.68 8.72
C GLU A 177 0.92 -12.70 10.21
N LEU A 178 1.96 -13.01 10.98
CA LEU A 178 2.01 -12.84 12.42
C LEU A 178 3.24 -11.99 12.73
N THR A 179 3.05 -10.86 13.40
CA THR A 179 4.14 -9.96 13.77
C THR A 179 4.01 -9.52 15.22
N TRP A 180 5.14 -9.36 15.88
CA TRP A 180 5.15 -8.94 17.27
C TRP A 180 6.20 -7.86 17.51
N LYS A 181 5.77 -6.61 17.65
CA LYS A 181 6.64 -5.50 18.01
C LYS A 181 6.78 -5.43 19.54
N ILE A 182 8.00 -5.47 20.03
CA ILE A 182 8.35 -5.42 21.45
C ILE A 182 9.30 -4.24 21.68
N CYS A 183 8.92 -3.31 22.55
CA CYS A 183 9.82 -2.27 23.05
C CYS A 183 10.72 -2.87 24.12
N MET A 184 11.99 -3.12 23.79
CA MET A 184 12.97 -3.70 24.73
C MET A 184 13.54 -2.65 25.68
N LYS A 185 13.82 -1.45 25.16
CA LYS A 185 14.29 -0.25 25.88
C LYS A 185 13.64 0.97 25.28
N LYS A 186 13.75 2.12 25.95
CA LYS A 186 13.09 3.38 25.57
C LYS A 186 13.21 3.72 24.07
N ASN A 187 14.31 3.33 23.42
CA ASN A 187 14.60 3.66 22.02
C ASN A 187 14.89 2.42 21.15
N PHE A 188 14.78 1.20 21.70
CA PHE A 188 15.09 -0.01 20.95
C PHE A 188 13.88 -0.93 20.85
N ASN A 189 13.46 -1.20 19.63
CA ASN A 189 12.36 -2.11 19.33
C ASN A 189 12.86 -3.33 18.57
N LEU A 190 12.32 -4.49 18.90
CA LEU A 190 12.50 -5.74 18.19
C LEU A 190 11.16 -6.20 17.64
N GLN A 191 11.14 -6.62 16.37
CA GLN A 191 9.92 -7.04 15.72
C GLN A 191 10.16 -8.31 14.88
N PRO A 192 10.00 -9.50 15.47
CA PRO A 192 9.87 -10.72 14.71
C PRO A 192 8.57 -10.72 13.90
N ALA A 193 8.63 -11.24 12.69
CA ALA A 193 7.47 -11.47 11.84
C ALA A 193 7.60 -12.81 11.13
N PHE A 194 6.47 -13.49 10.97
CA PHE A 194 6.35 -14.73 10.24
C PHE A 194 5.27 -14.60 9.19
N HIS A 195 5.58 -15.00 7.96
CA HIS A 195 4.66 -15.02 6.84
C HIS A 195 4.51 -16.42 6.31
N LEU A 196 3.28 -16.82 6.04
CA LEU A 196 2.93 -18.05 5.33
C LEU A 196 2.20 -17.65 4.05
N ILE A 197 2.77 -17.97 2.90
CA ILE A 197 2.27 -17.58 1.58
C ILE A 197 1.87 -18.84 0.83
N ASN A 198 0.63 -18.88 0.38
CA ASN A 198 0.09 -19.96 -0.44
C ASN A 198 -0.31 -19.42 -1.82
N ASN A 199 0.25 -19.99 -2.87
CA ASN A 199 -0.06 -19.67 -4.26
C ASN A 199 -0.07 -20.94 -5.12
N LYS A 200 -0.22 -20.80 -6.44
CA LYS A 200 -0.24 -21.93 -7.38
C LYS A 200 1.05 -22.77 -7.42
N GLU A 201 2.18 -22.22 -6.97
CA GLU A 201 3.49 -22.87 -6.95
C GLU A 201 3.73 -23.64 -5.66
N GLY A 202 2.91 -23.39 -4.63
CA GLY A 202 2.99 -24.08 -3.35
C GLY A 202 2.81 -23.16 -2.15
N THR A 203 3.26 -23.67 -1.01
CA THR A 203 3.23 -22.93 0.26
C THR A 203 4.65 -22.61 0.68
N PHE A 204 4.89 -21.35 0.96
CA PHE A 204 6.19 -20.80 1.35
C PHE A 204 6.08 -20.14 2.72
N SER A 205 7.12 -20.28 3.55
CA SER A 205 7.22 -19.61 4.83
C SER A 205 8.44 -18.69 4.87
N ILE A 206 8.25 -17.48 5.43
CA ILE A 206 9.31 -16.47 5.55
C ILE A 206 9.32 -15.98 6.99
N GLY A 207 10.47 -16.11 7.65
CA GLY A 207 10.73 -15.48 8.94
C GLY A 207 11.56 -14.21 8.76
N MET A 208 11.18 -13.11 9.40
CA MET A 208 11.90 -11.85 9.40
C MET A 208 12.13 -11.37 10.83
N LEU A 209 13.23 -10.69 11.04
CA LEU A 209 13.54 -9.99 12.28
C LEU A 209 13.94 -8.56 11.96
N ARG A 210 13.17 -7.60 12.45
CA ARG A 210 13.50 -6.17 12.36
C ARG A 210 13.95 -5.66 13.72
N ALA A 211 15.05 -4.97 13.75
CA ALA A 211 15.50 -4.19 14.90
C ALA A 211 15.50 -2.71 14.50
N SER A 212 14.98 -1.84 15.36
CA SER A 212 14.95 -0.40 15.11
C SER A 212 15.37 0.36 16.38
N TYR A 213 16.15 1.40 16.18
CA TYR A 213 16.55 2.35 17.20
C TYR A 213 16.02 3.74 16.80
N THR A 214 15.27 4.39 17.70
CA THR A 214 14.63 5.70 17.46
C THR A 214 15.02 6.73 18.52
#